data_7c1149cdd83156d076c4a77d81ac1231
#
_entry.id   7c1149cdd83156d076c4a77d81ac1231
#
_cell.length_a   1.000
_cell.length_b   1.000
_cell.length_c   1.000
_cell.angle_alpha   90.00
_cell.angle_beta   90.00
_cell.angle_gamma   90.00
#
_symmetry.space_group_name_H-M   'P 1'
#
loop_
_entity.id
_entity.type
_entity.pdbx_description
1 polymer ?
#
loop_
_entity_poly.entity_id
_entity_poly.type
_entity_poly.pdbx_seq_one_letter_code
_entity_poly.pdbx_strand_id
1 'polypeptide(L)'
;GQGYTQCIINPNGWVGFGEDNTAFSNTSIPSASAPQPAIFGFWDDLNPFMSSDQGGCPAGSGNVYTHSDNDMFVVWFDHVARCATGDGVTGTYDFQFVLHGNGDIDLNYRDMSGYTTSATIGMQNETGSDGLQVTYNNAYVQSQLSLNYRMSDDAEWLSLSGNLSGDLVYGESTDIDIIAQASDLTTGEYSGEITISSNSQSAVTIPVSLLVLDNGLLGDVNGDGVLNVLDVVTLVNIILNNDDYILAGDMNQDGALDVLDIVTLVNIILS
;
A
#
# COMPACT_ATOMS: atom_id res chain seq x y z
N GLY A 1 1.96 7.98 2.43
CA GLY A 1 1.43 8.58 1.20
C GLY A 1 1.12 10.06 1.37
N GLN A 2 0.95 10.77 0.27
CA GLN A 2 0.56 12.19 0.31
C GLN A 2 -0.96 12.31 0.44
N GLY A 3 -1.43 13.14 1.38
CA GLY A 3 -2.86 13.41 1.55
C GLY A 3 -3.34 14.52 0.60
N TYR A 4 -4.52 14.33 0.01
CA TYR A 4 -5.18 15.30 -0.86
C TYR A 4 -6.53 15.72 -0.26
N THR A 5 -6.85 17.00 -0.34
CA THR A 5 -8.13 17.55 0.12
C THR A 5 -9.08 17.86 -1.04
N GLN A 6 -8.61 17.74 -2.26
CA GLN A 6 -9.36 18.00 -3.48
C GLN A 6 -8.94 17.01 -4.57
N CYS A 7 -9.87 16.67 -5.46
CA CYS A 7 -9.60 15.91 -6.66
C CYS A 7 -10.34 16.52 -7.85
N ILE A 8 -9.86 16.20 -9.05
CA ILE A 8 -10.49 16.53 -10.32
C ILE A 8 -11.19 15.26 -10.80
N ILE A 9 -12.47 15.34 -11.10
CA ILE A 9 -13.23 14.23 -11.68
C ILE A 9 -13.36 14.52 -13.16
N ASN A 10 -12.71 13.73 -13.98
CA ASN A 10 -12.78 13.89 -15.42
C ASN A 10 -13.88 12.97 -15.99
N PRO A 11 -14.75 13.49 -16.86
CA PRO A 11 -15.83 12.70 -17.47
C PRO A 11 -15.35 11.48 -18.26
N ASN A 12 -14.08 11.44 -18.64
CA ASN A 12 -13.46 10.33 -19.36
C ASN A 12 -12.94 9.20 -18.46
N GLY A 13 -13.52 9.04 -17.26
CA GLY A 13 -13.32 7.85 -16.43
C GLY A 13 -12.03 7.81 -15.59
N TRP A 14 -11.49 8.98 -15.21
CA TRP A 14 -10.34 9.08 -14.31
C TRP A 14 -10.51 10.18 -13.25
N VAL A 15 -9.80 10.03 -12.16
CA VAL A 15 -9.73 10.98 -11.04
C VAL A 15 -8.30 11.44 -10.86
N GLY A 16 -8.06 12.76 -10.91
CA GLY A 16 -6.75 13.38 -10.78
C GLY A 16 -6.59 14.17 -9.50
N PHE A 17 -5.35 14.35 -9.05
CA PHE A 17 -4.99 15.09 -7.85
C PHE A 17 -3.99 16.22 -8.14
N GLY A 18 -3.68 16.44 -9.41
CA GLY A 18 -2.79 17.49 -9.90
C GLY A 18 -3.53 18.63 -10.57
N GLU A 19 -2.93 19.18 -11.63
CA GLU A 19 -3.54 20.23 -12.45
C GLU A 19 -4.68 19.67 -13.32
N ASP A 20 -5.63 20.54 -13.65
CA ASP A 20 -6.76 20.20 -14.53
C ASP A 20 -6.26 19.76 -15.91
N ASN A 21 -6.79 18.65 -16.37
CA ASN A 21 -6.43 18.03 -17.63
C ASN A 21 -7.69 17.51 -18.32
N THR A 22 -7.79 17.72 -19.62
CA THR A 22 -8.96 17.34 -20.42
C THR A 22 -8.71 16.09 -21.26
N ALA A 23 -7.74 15.25 -20.89
CA ALA A 23 -7.35 14.07 -21.63
C ALA A 23 -8.52 13.08 -21.79
N PHE A 24 -8.97 12.89 -23.03
CA PHE A 24 -9.99 11.93 -23.43
C PHE A 24 -9.39 10.68 -24.09
N SER A 25 -8.25 10.83 -24.75
CA SER A 25 -7.54 9.70 -25.36
C SER A 25 -6.62 9.06 -24.37
N ASN A 26 -6.84 7.79 -24.09
CA ASN A 26 -6.03 7.03 -23.17
C ASN A 26 -4.65 6.65 -23.74
N THR A 27 -3.71 6.37 -22.88
CA THR A 27 -2.39 5.83 -23.21
C THR A 27 -1.98 4.79 -22.17
N SER A 28 -0.89 4.05 -22.45
CA SER A 28 -0.27 3.21 -21.41
C SER A 28 0.32 4.06 -20.29
N ILE A 29 0.35 3.54 -19.09
CA ILE A 29 0.92 4.15 -17.88
C ILE A 29 1.98 3.21 -17.25
N PRO A 30 2.99 3.74 -16.55
CA PRO A 30 3.25 5.16 -16.28
C PRO A 30 3.67 5.92 -17.54
N SER A 31 3.26 7.18 -17.64
CA SER A 31 3.57 8.06 -18.77
C SER A 31 3.46 9.53 -18.38
N ALA A 32 4.51 10.31 -18.67
CA ALA A 32 4.48 11.76 -18.45
C ALA A 32 3.45 12.51 -19.34
N SER A 33 2.88 11.85 -20.35
CA SER A 33 1.83 12.41 -21.21
C SER A 33 0.41 12.11 -20.73
N ALA A 34 0.25 11.24 -19.75
CA ALA A 34 -1.03 10.93 -19.12
C ALA A 34 -1.32 11.90 -17.95
N PRO A 35 -2.59 12.06 -17.53
CA PRO A 35 -2.93 12.82 -16.32
C PRO A 35 -2.16 12.32 -15.08
N GLN A 36 -1.64 13.27 -14.27
CA GLN A 36 -0.76 12.91 -13.15
C GLN A 36 -0.83 13.93 -12.01
N PRO A 37 -0.81 13.50 -10.71
CA PRO A 37 -1.09 12.12 -10.32
C PRO A 37 -2.56 11.77 -10.57
N ALA A 38 -2.85 10.53 -10.95
CA ALA A 38 -4.21 10.13 -11.29
C ALA A 38 -4.50 8.64 -11.05
N ILE A 39 -5.80 8.34 -10.84
CA ILE A 39 -6.36 7.00 -10.80
C ILE A 39 -7.27 6.86 -12.02
N PHE A 40 -7.04 5.83 -12.80
CA PHE A 40 -7.77 5.53 -14.02
C PHE A 40 -8.71 4.35 -13.74
N GLY A 41 -10.00 4.65 -13.59
CA GLY A 41 -11.01 3.61 -13.35
C GLY A 41 -11.44 2.93 -14.65
N PHE A 42 -11.70 3.74 -15.66
CA PHE A 42 -12.00 3.28 -17.02
C PHE A 42 -11.73 4.46 -17.97
N TRP A 43 -10.45 4.81 -18.11
CA TRP A 43 -10.05 5.95 -18.93
C TRP A 43 -10.19 5.59 -20.41
N ASP A 44 -11.24 6.12 -21.00
CA ASP A 44 -11.59 6.08 -22.42
C ASP A 44 -12.36 7.37 -22.75
N ASP A 45 -12.64 7.60 -24.01
CA ASP A 45 -13.48 8.73 -24.45
C ASP A 45 -14.95 8.50 -24.05
N LEU A 46 -15.29 8.90 -22.84
CA LEU A 46 -16.64 8.77 -22.26
C LEU A 46 -17.45 10.05 -22.44
N ASN A 47 -18.76 9.93 -22.54
CA ASN A 47 -19.67 11.04 -22.79
C ASN A 47 -20.88 11.03 -21.84
N PRO A 48 -20.71 11.44 -20.55
CA PRO A 48 -21.84 11.76 -19.71
C PRO A 48 -22.40 13.12 -20.15
N PHE A 49 -23.70 13.33 -20.22
CA PHE A 49 -24.40 14.61 -20.39
C PHE A 49 -24.33 15.35 -21.72
N MET A 50 -23.57 14.95 -22.72
CA MET A 50 -23.40 15.78 -23.91
C MET A 50 -24.57 15.65 -24.87
N SER A 51 -25.05 16.78 -25.38
CA SER A 51 -25.95 16.80 -26.51
C SER A 51 -25.24 16.36 -27.78
N SER A 52 -25.97 15.79 -28.73
CA SER A 52 -25.48 15.14 -29.95
C SER A 52 -24.59 15.97 -30.88
N ASP A 53 -24.27 17.19 -30.55
CA ASP A 53 -23.64 18.16 -31.48
C ASP A 53 -22.19 18.52 -31.12
N GLN A 54 -21.58 17.86 -30.13
CA GLN A 54 -20.23 18.19 -29.71
C GLN A 54 -19.22 17.12 -30.18
N GLY A 55 -18.37 17.48 -31.13
CA GLY A 55 -17.20 16.69 -31.50
C GLY A 55 -17.47 15.37 -32.23
N GLY A 56 -18.69 15.10 -32.69
CA GLY A 56 -19.05 13.88 -33.40
C GLY A 56 -19.41 12.69 -32.50
N CYS A 57 -19.43 12.87 -31.18
CA CYS A 57 -19.96 11.88 -30.27
C CYS A 57 -21.49 11.75 -30.40
N PRO A 58 -22.04 10.53 -30.35
CA PRO A 58 -23.47 10.34 -30.16
C PRO A 58 -23.96 11.03 -28.90
N ALA A 59 -25.28 11.27 -28.80
CA ALA A 59 -25.86 11.82 -27.57
C ALA A 59 -25.37 11.03 -26.34
N GLY A 60 -24.76 11.74 -25.38
CA GLY A 60 -24.28 11.17 -24.15
C GLY A 60 -25.40 10.61 -23.28
N SER A 61 -25.08 9.74 -22.40
CA SER A 61 -25.99 9.23 -21.38
C SER A 61 -25.29 9.02 -20.06
N GLY A 62 -26.10 8.88 -19.02
CA GLY A 62 -25.63 8.63 -17.67
C GLY A 62 -25.31 9.89 -16.89
N ASN A 63 -24.82 9.71 -15.70
CA ASN A 63 -24.51 10.77 -14.76
C ASN A 63 -23.22 10.44 -14.00
N VAL A 64 -22.56 11.46 -13.47
CA VAL A 64 -21.46 11.28 -12.51
C VAL A 64 -21.92 11.85 -11.18
N TYR A 65 -21.93 11.04 -10.16
CA TYR A 65 -22.31 11.39 -8.80
C TYR A 65 -21.11 11.33 -7.87
N THR A 66 -21.16 12.11 -6.80
CA THR A 66 -20.18 12.03 -5.72
C THR A 66 -20.88 11.87 -4.39
N HIS A 67 -20.22 11.18 -3.48
CA HIS A 67 -20.59 11.10 -2.08
C HIS A 67 -19.33 11.15 -1.22
N SER A 68 -19.43 11.80 -0.06
CA SER A 68 -18.35 11.80 0.92
C SER A 68 -18.90 11.68 2.33
N ASP A 69 -18.20 10.96 3.18
CA ASP A 69 -18.37 10.95 4.61
C ASP A 69 -17.00 11.12 5.30
N ASN A 70 -16.89 10.75 6.59
CA ASN A 70 -15.63 10.92 7.32
C ASN A 70 -14.54 9.93 6.89
N ASP A 71 -14.90 8.82 6.29
CA ASP A 71 -14.01 7.68 6.04
C ASP A 71 -13.75 7.43 4.55
N MET A 72 -14.61 7.93 3.65
CA MET A 72 -14.47 7.69 2.24
C MET A 72 -15.00 8.82 1.35
N PHE A 73 -14.48 8.87 0.12
CA PHE A 73 -15.00 9.67 -0.98
C PHE A 73 -15.30 8.76 -2.16
N VAL A 74 -16.52 8.85 -2.68
CA VAL A 74 -17.01 8.02 -3.80
C VAL A 74 -17.24 8.89 -5.03
N VAL A 75 -16.78 8.42 -6.18
CA VAL A 75 -17.13 8.95 -7.50
C VAL A 75 -17.81 7.83 -8.28
N TRP A 76 -19.05 8.04 -8.66
CA TRP A 76 -19.86 7.02 -9.36
C TRP A 76 -20.24 7.50 -10.74
N PHE A 77 -19.80 6.77 -11.75
CA PHE A 77 -20.20 6.89 -13.16
C PHE A 77 -21.39 5.96 -13.39
N ASP A 78 -22.59 6.53 -13.45
CA ASP A 78 -23.85 5.80 -13.56
C ASP A 78 -24.32 5.75 -15.00
N HIS A 79 -24.21 4.58 -15.66
CA HIS A 79 -24.62 4.30 -17.04
C HIS A 79 -24.05 5.30 -18.08
N VAL A 80 -22.80 5.68 -17.90
CA VAL A 80 -22.13 6.65 -18.77
C VAL A 80 -21.82 6.02 -20.13
N ALA A 81 -22.20 6.71 -21.21
CA ALA A 81 -21.95 6.26 -22.56
C ALA A 81 -20.49 6.49 -23.00
N ARG A 82 -20.01 5.64 -23.92
CA ARG A 82 -18.76 5.87 -24.66
C ARG A 82 -19.02 6.79 -25.86
N CYS A 83 -18.09 7.71 -26.12
CA CYS A 83 -18.04 8.46 -27.37
C CYS A 83 -17.56 7.56 -28.51
N ALA A 84 -18.48 7.07 -29.32
CA ALA A 84 -18.19 6.18 -30.45
C ALA A 84 -17.92 7.00 -31.73
N THR A 85 -16.75 7.63 -31.83
CA THR A 85 -16.35 8.34 -33.06
C THR A 85 -15.75 7.36 -34.06
N GLY A 86 -16.50 7.01 -35.07
CA GLY A 86 -16.00 6.36 -36.28
C GLY A 86 -15.95 4.82 -36.28
N ASP A 87 -15.93 4.16 -35.15
CA ASP A 87 -15.97 2.70 -35.05
C ASP A 87 -17.39 2.13 -34.88
N GLY A 88 -18.36 3.01 -34.55
CA GLY A 88 -19.76 2.65 -34.37
C GLY A 88 -20.04 1.76 -33.15
N VAL A 89 -19.03 1.54 -32.30
CA VAL A 89 -19.15 0.68 -31.13
C VAL A 89 -19.60 1.52 -29.93
N THR A 90 -20.79 1.23 -29.44
CA THR A 90 -21.39 1.89 -28.28
C THR A 90 -21.22 1.03 -27.04
N GLY A 91 -21.33 1.66 -25.88
CA GLY A 91 -21.36 0.99 -24.58
C GLY A 91 -21.90 1.94 -23.53
N THR A 92 -22.35 1.37 -22.43
CA THR A 92 -22.70 2.09 -21.22
C THR A 92 -21.98 1.45 -20.05
N TYR A 93 -21.43 2.27 -19.19
CA TYR A 93 -20.56 1.84 -18.12
C TYR A 93 -21.04 2.37 -16.79
N ASP A 94 -21.13 1.47 -15.84
CA ASP A 94 -21.55 1.72 -14.48
C ASP A 94 -20.45 1.24 -13.54
N PHE A 95 -19.67 2.18 -13.05
CA PHE A 95 -18.52 1.90 -12.20
C PHE A 95 -18.27 3.03 -11.21
N GLN A 96 -17.55 2.73 -10.15
CA GLN A 96 -17.22 3.71 -9.13
C GLN A 96 -15.79 3.59 -8.64
N PHE A 97 -15.27 4.74 -8.20
CA PHE A 97 -14.09 4.85 -7.35
C PHE A 97 -14.56 5.00 -5.92
N VAL A 98 -13.94 4.27 -5.00
CA VAL A 98 -14.08 4.50 -3.56
C VAL A 98 -12.68 4.79 -3.02
N LEU A 99 -12.45 6.02 -2.58
CA LEU A 99 -11.19 6.47 -2.00
C LEU A 99 -11.36 6.50 -0.49
N HIS A 100 -10.63 5.62 0.20
CA HIS A 100 -10.71 5.51 1.66
C HIS A 100 -9.73 6.45 2.36
N GLY A 101 -10.10 6.91 3.55
CA GLY A 101 -9.26 7.81 4.36
C GLY A 101 -7.91 7.22 4.79
N ASN A 102 -7.78 5.90 4.80
CA ASN A 102 -6.52 5.19 5.06
C ASN A 102 -5.62 5.06 3.81
N GLY A 103 -6.07 5.55 2.64
CA GLY A 103 -5.33 5.48 1.37
C GLY A 103 -5.68 4.29 0.49
N ASP A 104 -6.50 3.37 0.95
CA ASP A 104 -7.02 2.28 0.11
C ASP A 104 -7.92 2.81 -0.99
N ILE A 105 -7.97 2.11 -2.12
CA ILE A 105 -8.81 2.48 -3.27
C ILE A 105 -9.53 1.23 -3.77
N ASP A 106 -10.84 1.36 -3.97
CA ASP A 106 -11.63 0.33 -4.66
C ASP A 106 -12.15 0.88 -5.99
N LEU A 107 -11.99 0.11 -7.06
CA LEU A 107 -12.66 0.33 -8.33
C LEU A 107 -13.69 -0.78 -8.51
N ASN A 108 -14.96 -0.41 -8.49
CA ASN A 108 -16.07 -1.36 -8.57
C ASN A 108 -16.80 -1.19 -9.90
N TYR A 109 -16.95 -2.27 -10.65
CA TYR A 109 -17.61 -2.30 -11.95
C TYR A 109 -18.92 -3.06 -11.85
N ARG A 110 -20.04 -2.33 -11.76
CA ARG A 110 -21.36 -2.93 -11.59
C ARG A 110 -21.89 -3.52 -12.89
N ASP A 111 -21.90 -2.71 -13.96
CA ASP A 111 -22.36 -3.10 -15.29
C ASP A 111 -21.48 -2.45 -16.36
N MET A 112 -20.77 -3.26 -17.11
CA MET A 112 -19.85 -2.86 -18.16
C MET A 112 -20.35 -3.41 -19.50
N SER A 113 -21.37 -2.78 -20.03
CA SER A 113 -22.03 -3.20 -21.26
C SER A 113 -21.39 -2.56 -22.49
N GLY A 114 -20.90 -3.36 -23.41
CA GLY A 114 -20.34 -2.90 -24.66
C GLY A 114 -18.83 -3.09 -24.80
N TYR A 115 -18.15 -2.11 -25.38
CA TYR A 115 -16.72 -2.20 -25.71
C TYR A 115 -15.83 -1.88 -24.51
N THR A 116 -15.16 -2.89 -23.97
CA THR A 116 -14.29 -2.75 -22.79
C THR A 116 -12.80 -2.94 -23.09
N THR A 117 -12.43 -2.96 -24.38
CA THR A 117 -11.05 -3.27 -24.80
C THR A 117 -10.24 -2.04 -25.22
N SER A 118 -10.72 -0.83 -24.93
CA SER A 118 -10.05 0.43 -25.31
C SER A 118 -9.62 1.30 -24.14
N ALA A 119 -9.84 0.85 -22.91
CA ALA A 119 -9.56 1.68 -21.74
C ALA A 119 -8.18 1.43 -21.14
N THR A 120 -7.70 2.43 -20.38
CA THR A 120 -6.60 2.29 -19.43
C THR A 120 -7.16 2.22 -18.01
N ILE A 121 -6.67 1.25 -17.23
CA ILE A 121 -7.01 1.09 -15.82
C ILE A 121 -5.72 0.96 -15.01
N GLY A 122 -5.66 1.70 -13.90
CA GLY A 122 -4.50 1.74 -13.03
C GLY A 122 -4.33 3.07 -12.31
N MET A 123 -3.13 3.40 -11.93
CA MET A 123 -2.77 4.67 -11.30
C MET A 123 -1.33 5.05 -11.60
N GLN A 124 -1.01 6.33 -11.46
CA GLN A 124 0.38 6.79 -11.56
C GLN A 124 0.65 7.99 -10.65
N ASN A 125 1.94 8.16 -10.35
CA ASN A 125 2.44 9.22 -9.49
C ASN A 125 2.42 10.61 -10.17
N GLU A 126 2.81 11.64 -9.42
CA GLU A 126 2.83 13.04 -9.84
C GLU A 126 3.78 13.36 -10.99
N THR A 127 4.74 12.50 -11.28
CA THR A 127 5.71 12.70 -12.36
C THR A 127 5.45 11.81 -13.58
N GLY A 128 4.48 10.89 -13.48
CA GLY A 128 4.24 9.89 -14.51
C GLY A 128 5.43 8.97 -14.79
N SER A 129 6.35 8.84 -13.82
CA SER A 129 7.53 8.00 -13.90
C SER A 129 7.35 6.65 -13.21
N ASP A 130 6.36 6.56 -12.33
CA ASP A 130 6.00 5.34 -11.61
C ASP A 130 4.49 5.18 -11.58
N GLY A 131 4.01 3.93 -11.63
CA GLY A 131 2.60 3.63 -11.65
C GLY A 131 2.30 2.16 -11.80
N LEU A 132 1.07 1.80 -11.50
CA LEU A 132 0.54 0.46 -11.64
C LEU A 132 -0.47 0.42 -12.79
N GLN A 133 -0.13 -0.21 -13.91
CA GLN A 133 -1.04 -0.47 -15.01
C GLN A 133 -1.69 -1.86 -14.84
N VAL A 134 -3.00 -1.87 -14.62
CA VAL A 134 -3.77 -3.12 -14.61
C VAL A 134 -4.02 -3.58 -16.04
N THR A 135 -4.48 -2.67 -16.91
CA THR A 135 -4.70 -2.95 -18.31
C THR A 135 -4.57 -1.70 -19.17
N TYR A 136 -4.22 -1.90 -20.44
CA TYR A 136 -4.24 -0.89 -21.49
C TYR A 136 -4.73 -1.51 -22.79
N ASN A 137 -5.84 -1.01 -23.31
CA ASN A 137 -6.44 -1.42 -24.57
C ASN A 137 -6.60 -2.95 -24.71
N ASN A 138 -7.04 -3.61 -23.65
CA ASN A 138 -7.24 -5.05 -23.62
C ASN A 138 -8.50 -5.42 -22.81
N ALA A 139 -9.09 -6.57 -23.12
CA ALA A 139 -10.24 -7.10 -22.40
C ALA A 139 -9.83 -7.56 -21.00
N TYR A 140 -10.17 -6.77 -19.99
CA TYR A 140 -9.93 -7.08 -18.60
C TYR A 140 -11.18 -6.84 -17.76
N VAL A 141 -11.82 -5.67 -17.95
CA VAL A 141 -12.97 -5.25 -17.16
C VAL A 141 -14.22 -5.98 -17.62
N GLN A 142 -14.97 -6.46 -16.66
CA GLN A 142 -16.26 -7.10 -16.83
C GLN A 142 -17.23 -6.66 -15.72
N SER A 143 -18.53 -6.85 -15.94
CA SER A 143 -19.53 -6.59 -14.91
C SER A 143 -19.28 -7.44 -13.67
N GLN A 144 -19.55 -6.87 -12.49
CA GLN A 144 -19.35 -7.49 -11.16
C GLN A 144 -17.87 -7.73 -10.79
N LEU A 145 -16.92 -7.04 -11.45
CA LEU A 145 -15.51 -7.01 -11.05
C LEU A 145 -15.30 -5.93 -9.98
N SER A 146 -14.44 -6.22 -9.03
CA SER A 146 -13.89 -5.25 -8.08
C SER A 146 -12.37 -5.35 -8.06
N LEU A 147 -11.68 -4.21 -8.19
CA LEU A 147 -10.25 -4.09 -8.03
C LEU A 147 -9.98 -3.33 -6.73
N ASN A 148 -9.20 -3.93 -5.87
CA ASN A 148 -8.87 -3.36 -4.57
C ASN A 148 -7.38 -3.05 -4.54
N TYR A 149 -7.05 -1.75 -4.50
CA TYR A 149 -5.70 -1.28 -4.24
C TYR A 149 -5.60 -1.03 -2.74
N ARG A 150 -4.73 -1.76 -2.11
CA ARG A 150 -4.43 -1.56 -0.70
C ARG A 150 -3.06 -0.92 -0.61
N MET A 151 -2.95 0.11 0.22
CA MET A 151 -1.62 0.47 0.67
C MET A 151 -1.09 -0.80 1.32
N SER A 152 -0.04 -1.38 0.77
CA SER A 152 0.74 -2.24 1.62
C SER A 152 1.17 -1.33 2.76
N ASP A 153 0.87 -1.68 3.99
CA ASP A 153 1.77 -1.40 5.06
C ASP A 153 3.06 -2.14 4.64
N ASP A 154 3.82 -1.53 3.72
CA ASP A 154 5.20 -1.90 3.55
C ASP A 154 5.78 -1.63 4.92
N ALA A 155 5.82 -2.69 5.69
CA ALA A 155 6.53 -2.67 6.93
C ALA A 155 7.97 -2.37 6.51
N GLU A 156 8.36 -1.09 6.49
CA GLU A 156 9.71 -0.65 6.09
C GLU A 156 10.78 -1.43 6.87
N TRP A 157 10.35 -1.98 8.01
CA TRP A 157 11.16 -2.85 8.85
C TRP A 157 11.25 -4.30 8.34
N LEU A 158 10.37 -4.73 7.40
CA LEU A 158 10.29 -6.09 6.88
C LEU A 158 10.65 -6.10 5.40
N SER A 159 11.68 -6.82 5.03
CA SER A 159 12.09 -6.98 3.65
C SER A 159 12.40 -8.45 3.32
N LEU A 160 12.33 -8.76 2.05
CA LEU A 160 12.61 -10.09 1.54
C LEU A 160 13.82 -10.04 0.63
N SER A 161 14.66 -11.07 0.67
CA SER A 161 15.76 -11.24 -0.27
C SER A 161 15.84 -12.69 -0.79
N GLY A 162 16.56 -12.88 -1.88
CA GLY A 162 16.66 -14.16 -2.58
C GLY A 162 15.87 -14.16 -3.90
N ASN A 163 15.52 -15.35 -4.37
CA ASN A 163 14.70 -15.51 -5.57
C ASN A 163 13.22 -15.33 -5.24
N LEU A 164 12.72 -14.08 -5.36
CA LEU A 164 11.33 -13.74 -5.03
C LEU A 164 10.32 -14.13 -6.12
N SER A 165 10.78 -14.57 -7.28
CA SER A 165 9.92 -15.06 -8.38
C SER A 165 10.66 -16.08 -9.25
N GLY A 166 9.92 -17.02 -9.80
CA GLY A 166 10.48 -18.06 -10.70
C GLY A 166 9.55 -19.26 -10.82
N ASP A 167 10.00 -20.24 -11.58
CA ASP A 167 9.30 -21.51 -11.77
C ASP A 167 9.94 -22.58 -10.88
N LEU A 168 9.12 -23.35 -10.17
CA LEU A 168 9.52 -24.53 -9.40
C LEU A 168 8.91 -25.77 -10.05
N VAL A 169 9.72 -26.74 -10.38
CA VAL A 169 9.24 -28.04 -10.82
C VAL A 169 8.91 -28.94 -9.63
N TYR A 170 8.11 -29.97 -9.86
CA TYR A 170 7.67 -30.88 -8.80
C TYR A 170 8.84 -31.42 -7.98
N GLY A 171 8.80 -31.21 -6.68
CA GLY A 171 9.83 -31.67 -5.73
C GLY A 171 10.97 -30.66 -5.49
N GLU A 172 10.99 -29.54 -6.15
CA GLU A 172 11.93 -28.44 -5.89
C GLU A 172 11.42 -27.47 -4.80
N SER A 173 12.36 -26.81 -4.15
CA SER A 173 12.13 -25.75 -3.18
C SER A 173 13.08 -24.58 -3.42
N THR A 174 12.70 -23.40 -2.97
CA THR A 174 13.58 -22.22 -2.91
C THR A 174 13.49 -21.62 -1.52
N ASP A 175 14.60 -21.06 -1.06
CA ASP A 175 14.67 -20.34 0.19
C ASP A 175 14.57 -18.84 -0.07
N ILE A 176 13.85 -18.15 0.80
CA ILE A 176 13.69 -16.70 0.82
C ILE A 176 14.11 -16.21 2.20
N ASP A 177 15.03 -15.26 2.23
CA ASP A 177 15.44 -14.62 3.49
C ASP A 177 14.41 -13.56 3.88
N ILE A 178 13.97 -13.60 5.12
CA ILE A 178 13.12 -12.61 5.74
C ILE A 178 14.00 -11.72 6.62
N ILE A 179 14.06 -10.43 6.33
CA ILE A 179 14.91 -9.48 7.01
C ILE A 179 14.04 -8.49 7.77
N ALA A 180 14.24 -8.43 9.09
CA ALA A 180 13.60 -7.43 9.96
C ALA A 180 14.65 -6.38 10.38
N GLN A 181 14.39 -5.10 10.09
CA GLN A 181 15.24 -3.97 10.46
C GLN A 181 14.51 -3.11 11.48
N ALA A 182 15.05 -3.01 12.70
CA ALA A 182 14.43 -2.27 13.79
C ALA A 182 15.16 -0.96 14.14
N SER A 183 16.22 -0.59 13.41
CA SER A 183 17.09 0.55 13.74
C SER A 183 16.38 1.90 13.87
N ASP A 184 15.32 2.09 13.07
CA ASP A 184 14.57 3.34 12.98
C ASP A 184 13.16 3.23 13.61
N LEU A 185 12.88 2.10 14.28
CA LEU A 185 11.61 1.87 14.94
C LEU A 185 11.65 2.31 16.40
N THR A 186 10.54 2.86 16.86
CA THR A 186 10.32 3.10 18.28
C THR A 186 9.85 1.82 18.97
N THR A 187 9.94 1.78 20.30
CA THR A 187 9.37 0.68 21.10
C THR A 187 7.92 0.42 20.76
N GLY A 188 7.56 -0.85 20.53
CA GLY A 188 6.20 -1.23 20.18
C GLY A 188 6.10 -2.56 19.44
N GLU A 189 4.89 -2.98 19.20
CA GLU A 189 4.59 -4.14 18.36
C GLU A 189 4.34 -3.67 16.92
N TYR A 190 4.98 -4.35 15.99
CA TYR A 190 4.84 -4.12 14.54
C TYR A 190 4.33 -5.40 13.89
N SER A 191 3.40 -5.26 12.97
CA SER A 191 2.85 -6.37 12.21
C SER A 191 3.09 -6.17 10.73
N GLY A 192 3.29 -7.25 10.01
CA GLY A 192 3.42 -7.26 8.56
C GLY A 192 2.95 -8.60 8.01
N GLU A 193 2.87 -8.72 6.70
CA GLU A 193 2.43 -9.92 6.03
C GLU A 193 3.34 -10.25 4.86
N ILE A 194 3.59 -11.54 4.64
CA ILE A 194 4.26 -12.05 3.44
C ILE A 194 3.24 -12.82 2.64
N THR A 195 2.97 -12.39 1.41
CA THR A 195 2.05 -13.08 0.52
C THR A 195 2.81 -13.86 -0.55
N ILE A 196 2.58 -15.17 -0.60
CA ILE A 196 3.13 -16.07 -1.63
C ILE A 196 2.01 -16.39 -2.62
N SER A 197 2.19 -15.98 -3.86
CA SER A 197 1.25 -16.23 -4.95
C SER A 197 1.80 -17.25 -5.93
N SER A 198 0.95 -18.12 -6.45
CA SER A 198 1.31 -19.06 -7.51
C SER A 198 0.20 -19.15 -8.58
N ASN A 199 0.56 -19.66 -9.76
CA ASN A 199 -0.40 -19.89 -10.85
C ASN A 199 -1.26 -21.15 -10.64
N SER A 200 -0.97 -21.95 -9.62
CA SER A 200 -1.60 -23.27 -9.40
C SER A 200 -2.48 -23.34 -8.16
N GLN A 201 -2.37 -22.38 -7.24
CA GLN A 201 -3.12 -22.36 -5.99
C GLN A 201 -3.44 -20.93 -5.56
N SER A 202 -4.41 -20.78 -4.63
CA SER A 202 -4.68 -19.51 -3.98
C SER A 202 -3.44 -18.98 -3.25
N ALA A 203 -3.28 -17.68 -3.21
CA ALA A 203 -2.20 -17.04 -2.46
C ALA A 203 -2.24 -17.45 -0.98
N VAL A 204 -1.06 -17.63 -0.42
CA VAL A 204 -0.86 -17.92 1.00
C VAL A 204 -0.27 -16.68 1.66
N THR A 205 -0.92 -16.20 2.71
CA THR A 205 -0.46 -15.07 3.53
C THR A 205 0.12 -15.60 4.83
N ILE A 206 1.32 -15.16 5.16
CA ILE A 206 2.06 -15.49 6.37
C ILE A 206 2.17 -14.21 7.21
N PRO A 207 1.49 -14.12 8.36
CA PRO A 207 1.64 -12.99 9.26
C PRO A 207 3.04 -13.00 9.90
N VAL A 208 3.62 -11.82 10.00
CA VAL A 208 4.92 -11.58 10.66
C VAL A 208 4.71 -10.53 11.74
N SER A 209 5.20 -10.79 12.95
CA SER A 209 5.19 -9.81 14.04
C SER A 209 6.60 -9.53 14.52
N LEU A 210 6.89 -8.26 14.80
CA LEU A 210 8.12 -7.78 15.39
C LEU A 210 7.80 -7.00 16.65
N LEU A 211 8.37 -7.41 17.78
CA LEU A 211 8.31 -6.65 19.02
C LEU A 211 9.61 -5.88 19.17
N VAL A 212 9.54 -4.54 19.08
CA VAL A 212 10.65 -3.66 19.39
C VAL A 212 10.56 -3.26 20.84
N LEU A 213 11.51 -3.71 21.62
CA LEU A 213 11.63 -3.35 23.03
C LEU A 213 12.48 -2.09 23.15
N ASP A 214 12.21 -1.27 24.16
CA ASP A 214 13.12 -0.21 24.56
C ASP A 214 14.38 -0.91 25.12
N ASN A 215 15.36 -1.01 24.26
CA ASN A 215 16.65 -1.52 24.66
C ASN A 215 17.44 -0.31 25.16
N GLY A 216 17.03 0.22 26.32
CA GLY A 216 17.78 1.23 27.03
C GLY A 216 19.26 0.90 26.94
N LEU A 217 20.14 1.88 27.00
CA LEU A 217 21.59 1.69 26.98
C LEU A 217 21.93 0.42 27.79
N LEU A 218 22.53 -0.58 27.15
CA LEU A 218 22.87 -1.84 27.81
C LEU A 218 23.72 -1.51 29.06
N GLY A 219 23.23 -1.91 30.20
CA GLY A 219 23.79 -1.52 31.50
C GLY A 219 23.11 -0.34 32.20
N ASP A 220 22.27 0.42 31.53
CA ASP A 220 21.40 1.45 32.12
C ASP A 220 20.18 0.79 32.74
N VAL A 221 20.37 0.18 33.88
CA VAL A 221 19.39 -0.65 34.57
C VAL A 221 18.30 0.19 35.25
N ASN A 222 18.61 1.44 35.58
CA ASN A 222 17.69 2.37 36.22
C ASN A 222 16.93 3.26 35.21
N GLY A 223 17.32 3.28 33.92
CA GLY A 223 16.66 4.00 32.83
C GLY A 223 16.90 5.52 32.87
N ASP A 224 17.98 5.99 33.50
CA ASP A 224 18.28 7.43 33.61
C ASP A 224 19.13 7.96 32.44
N GLY A 225 19.56 7.10 31.51
CA GLY A 225 20.37 7.42 30.34
C GLY A 225 21.86 7.58 30.63
N VAL A 226 22.35 7.26 31.87
CA VAL A 226 23.73 7.42 32.28
C VAL A 226 24.26 6.14 32.90
N LEU A 227 25.20 5.50 32.23
CA LEU A 227 25.87 4.31 32.76
C LEU A 227 26.75 4.62 33.94
N ASN A 228 26.36 4.24 35.17
CA ASN A 228 27.07 4.55 36.38
C ASN A 228 26.83 3.53 37.51
N VAL A 229 27.39 3.79 38.71
CA VAL A 229 27.28 2.86 39.85
C VAL A 229 25.84 2.66 40.34
N LEU A 230 24.91 3.56 40.04
CA LEU A 230 23.50 3.39 40.43
C LEU A 230 22.86 2.23 39.69
N ASP A 231 23.28 1.99 38.46
CA ASP A 231 22.81 0.83 37.66
C ASP A 231 23.27 -0.48 38.28
N VAL A 232 24.51 -0.51 38.75
CA VAL A 232 25.07 -1.68 39.48
C VAL A 232 24.24 -1.96 40.74
N VAL A 233 23.89 -0.93 41.50
CA VAL A 233 23.06 -1.08 42.70
C VAL A 233 21.66 -1.56 42.33
N THR A 234 21.08 -1.03 41.25
CA THR A 234 19.77 -1.43 40.78
C THR A 234 19.77 -2.89 40.31
N LEU A 235 20.77 -3.31 39.53
CA LEU A 235 20.94 -4.67 39.08
C LEU A 235 21.10 -5.67 40.25
N VAL A 236 21.93 -5.31 41.25
CA VAL A 236 22.09 -6.12 42.44
C VAL A 236 20.74 -6.31 43.17
N ASN A 237 19.95 -5.25 43.32
CA ASN A 237 18.65 -5.34 43.98
C ASN A 237 17.68 -6.23 43.19
N ILE A 238 17.65 -6.13 41.87
CA ILE A 238 16.81 -6.99 41.01
C ILE A 238 17.15 -8.47 41.20
N ILE A 239 18.45 -8.79 41.16
CA ILE A 239 18.91 -10.17 41.32
C ILE A 239 18.62 -10.69 42.75
N LEU A 240 18.84 -9.90 43.78
CA LEU A 240 18.59 -10.31 45.16
C LEU A 240 17.12 -10.50 45.49
N ASN A 241 16.25 -9.67 44.91
CA ASN A 241 14.80 -9.76 45.13
C ASN A 241 14.13 -10.79 44.21
N ASN A 242 14.84 -11.33 43.22
CA ASN A 242 14.33 -12.17 42.19
C ASN A 242 13.16 -11.47 41.44
N ASP A 243 13.36 -10.19 41.13
CA ASP A 243 12.44 -9.38 40.37
C ASP A 243 12.40 -9.82 38.90
N ASP A 244 11.49 -9.25 38.11
CA ASP A 244 11.33 -9.58 36.69
C ASP A 244 12.63 -9.33 35.89
N TYR A 245 12.84 -10.17 34.88
CA TYR A 245 13.95 -10.05 33.95
C TYR A 245 13.92 -8.71 33.23
N ILE A 246 15.05 -8.02 33.21
CA ILE A 246 15.23 -6.79 32.44
C ILE A 246 16.45 -6.92 31.51
N LEU A 247 16.21 -6.71 30.22
CA LEU A 247 17.21 -6.91 29.16
C LEU A 247 18.44 -6.01 29.32
N ALA A 248 18.23 -4.76 29.78
CA ALA A 248 19.33 -3.82 30.04
C ALA A 248 20.34 -4.32 31.11
N GLY A 249 19.91 -5.26 31.96
CA GLY A 249 20.74 -5.87 33.00
C GLY A 249 21.51 -7.12 32.56
N ASP A 250 21.12 -7.77 31.46
CA ASP A 250 21.78 -8.97 30.95
C ASP A 250 22.98 -8.59 30.09
N MET A 251 24.09 -8.32 30.80
CA MET A 251 25.32 -7.76 30.22
C MET A 251 26.07 -8.75 29.35
N ASN A 252 25.91 -10.05 29.60
CA ASN A 252 26.56 -11.12 28.85
C ASN A 252 25.66 -11.77 27.81
N GLN A 253 24.35 -11.38 27.80
CA GLN A 253 23.31 -11.84 26.86
C GLN A 253 23.09 -13.37 26.89
N ASP A 254 23.17 -13.98 28.08
CA ASP A 254 22.92 -15.40 28.25
C ASP A 254 21.47 -15.75 28.64
N GLY A 255 20.61 -14.74 28.79
CA GLY A 255 19.17 -14.86 29.10
C GLY A 255 18.87 -15.00 30.58
N ALA A 256 19.86 -14.78 31.46
CA ALA A 256 19.68 -14.80 32.92
C ALA A 256 20.25 -13.51 33.54
N LEU A 257 19.69 -13.07 34.66
CA LEU A 257 20.28 -11.99 35.45
C LEU A 257 21.00 -12.59 36.66
N ASP A 258 22.31 -12.51 36.64
CA ASP A 258 23.14 -13.07 37.72
C ASP A 258 24.40 -12.25 38.04
N VAL A 259 25.26 -12.79 38.87
CA VAL A 259 26.49 -12.07 39.31
C VAL A 259 27.48 -11.80 38.18
N LEU A 260 27.41 -12.55 37.07
CA LEU A 260 28.28 -12.33 35.91
C LEU A 260 27.96 -11.02 35.20
N ASP A 261 26.68 -10.64 35.19
CA ASP A 261 26.23 -9.36 34.64
C ASP A 261 26.71 -8.18 35.49
N ILE A 262 26.61 -8.31 36.82
CA ILE A 262 27.15 -7.30 37.74
C ILE A 262 28.63 -7.07 37.48
N VAL A 263 29.41 -8.15 37.35
CA VAL A 263 30.85 -8.05 37.10
C VAL A 263 31.14 -7.41 35.75
N THR A 264 30.37 -7.77 34.73
CA THR A 264 30.51 -7.21 33.38
C THR A 264 30.20 -5.72 33.39
N LEU A 265 29.09 -5.31 34.01
CA LEU A 265 28.67 -3.91 34.14
C LEU A 265 29.72 -3.06 34.88
N VAL A 266 30.23 -3.56 36.02
CA VAL A 266 31.27 -2.87 36.79
C VAL A 266 32.54 -2.66 35.94
N ASN A 267 32.96 -3.67 35.15
CA ASN A 267 34.11 -3.55 34.28
C ASN A 267 33.95 -2.47 33.22
N ILE A 268 32.74 -2.35 32.64
CA ILE A 268 32.43 -1.32 31.64
C ILE A 268 32.45 0.08 32.27
N ILE A 269 31.89 0.25 33.47
CA ILE A 269 31.84 1.56 34.16
C ILE A 269 33.24 2.01 34.55
N LEU A 270 34.17 1.10 34.86
CA LEU A 270 35.53 1.40 35.28
C LEU A 270 36.53 1.55 34.13
N SER A 271 36.15 1.24 32.89
CA SER A 271 37.03 1.33 31.71
C SER A 271 37.03 2.73 31.09
#